data_73bb432296804f378b740c53b53d3cb4
#
_entry.id   73bb432296804f378b740c53b53d3cb4
#
_cell.length_a   1.000
_cell.length_b   1.000
_cell.length_c   1.000
_cell.angle_alpha   90.00
_cell.angle_beta   90.00
_cell.angle_gamma   90.00
#
_symmetry.space_group_name_H-M   'P 1'
#
loop_
_entity.id
_entity.type
_entity.pdbx_description
1 polymer ?
#
loop_
_entity_poly.entity_id
_entity_poly.type
_entity_poly.pdbx_seq_one_letter_code
_entity_poly.pdbx_strand_id
1 'polypeptide(L)'
;DVNNNKINNTHQFDIERFDKLFHETTINNLSDLKNNYPFLFPEEYNSEVWINRLNDTIQKEIYNEINLVYPNLDDEKNDLIKFYNNFTSYFPTYKLPRIITLISDVQYENRVILADSLLLIGLDNYLGSDHLFYSSMPQYISDNLISRMIVSDVAEEYAHYIIPKNNFYTFLDRIIFYGKVLYFKDIMLPKLDDRYKIGYSKL
;
A
#
# COMPACT_ATOMS: atom_id res chain seq x y z
N ASP A 1 -15.32 -17.58 -29.45
CA ASP A 1 -15.68 -18.20 -28.17
C ASP A 1 -14.44 -18.22 -27.27
N VAL A 2 -14.28 -17.19 -26.47
CA VAL A 2 -13.25 -17.15 -25.42
C VAL A 2 -13.80 -17.97 -24.26
N ASN A 3 -13.21 -19.14 -24.05
CA ASN A 3 -13.51 -20.04 -22.94
C ASN A 3 -13.38 -19.30 -21.60
N ASN A 4 -14.50 -18.96 -21.01
CA ASN A 4 -14.64 -18.45 -19.65
C ASN A 4 -14.40 -19.59 -18.63
N ASN A 5 -13.23 -20.16 -18.59
CA ASN A 5 -12.77 -20.90 -17.41
C ASN A 5 -12.32 -19.89 -16.36
N LYS A 6 -13.28 -19.29 -15.64
CA LYS A 6 -13.00 -18.64 -14.37
C LYS A 6 -12.45 -19.70 -13.43
N ILE A 7 -11.14 -19.76 -13.32
CA ILE A 7 -10.48 -20.46 -12.22
C ILE A 7 -10.89 -19.70 -10.95
N ASN A 8 -11.82 -20.27 -10.19
CA ASN A 8 -12.20 -19.76 -8.87
C ASN A 8 -11.09 -20.04 -7.84
N ASN A 9 -9.87 -19.61 -8.12
CA ASN A 9 -8.81 -19.59 -7.12
C ASN A 9 -9.01 -18.32 -6.28
N THR A 10 -9.77 -18.44 -5.21
CA THR A 10 -9.81 -17.36 -4.21
C THR A 10 -8.45 -17.39 -3.50
N HIS A 11 -7.61 -16.38 -3.75
CA HIS A 11 -6.34 -16.26 -3.06
C HIS A 11 -6.59 -16.09 -1.56
N GLN A 12 -5.87 -16.87 -0.76
CA GLN A 12 -5.82 -16.70 0.69
C GLN A 12 -4.41 -16.24 1.04
N PHE A 13 -4.31 -15.11 1.72
CA PHE A 13 -3.08 -14.57 2.28
C PHE A 13 -3.41 -13.80 3.55
N ASP A 14 -2.42 -13.59 4.37
CA ASP A 14 -2.55 -12.72 5.52
C ASP A 14 -1.81 -11.41 5.28
N ILE A 15 -2.32 -10.34 5.90
CA ILE A 15 -1.64 -9.06 5.94
C ILE A 15 -0.86 -9.01 7.26
N GLU A 16 0.44 -8.91 7.15
CA GLU A 16 1.32 -8.85 8.31
C GLU A 16 1.31 -7.42 8.88
N ARG A 17 0.74 -7.27 10.07
CA ARG A 17 0.62 -5.99 10.78
C ARG A 17 1.94 -5.63 11.47
N PHE A 18 2.97 -5.27 10.68
CA PHE A 18 4.25 -4.85 11.24
C PHE A 18 4.12 -3.54 12.04
N ASP A 19 3.19 -2.66 11.67
CA ASP A 19 2.80 -1.50 12.45
C ASP A 19 2.47 -1.86 13.91
N LYS A 20 1.73 -2.96 14.15
CA LYS A 20 1.43 -3.48 15.50
C LYS A 20 2.63 -4.19 16.10
N LEU A 21 3.24 -5.13 15.37
CA LEU A 21 4.36 -5.92 15.85
C LEU A 21 5.51 -5.05 16.35
N PHE A 22 5.79 -3.94 15.65
CA PHE A 22 6.84 -3.01 16.04
C PHE A 22 6.46 -2.27 17.33
N HIS A 23 5.28 -1.65 17.40
CA HIS A 23 4.89 -0.81 18.54
C HIS A 23 4.51 -1.60 19.80
N GLU A 24 4.11 -2.86 19.65
CA GLU A 24 3.85 -3.79 20.77
C GLU A 24 5.11 -4.51 21.24
N THR A 25 6.24 -4.39 20.50
CA THR A 25 7.48 -5.05 20.86
C THR A 25 8.15 -4.34 22.05
N THR A 26 8.90 -5.12 22.82
CA THR A 26 9.76 -4.59 23.89
C THR A 26 11.20 -4.50 23.41
N ILE A 27 12.03 -3.74 24.14
CA ILE A 27 13.47 -3.64 23.84
C ILE A 27 14.13 -5.03 23.84
N ASN A 28 13.68 -5.94 24.72
CA ASN A 28 14.22 -7.30 24.81
C ASN A 28 13.90 -8.16 23.57
N ASN A 29 12.73 -7.92 22.96
CA ASN A 29 12.25 -8.71 21.81
C ASN A 29 12.58 -8.05 20.46
N LEU A 30 13.21 -6.86 20.49
CA LEU A 30 13.56 -6.11 19.25
C LEU A 30 14.53 -6.91 18.36
N SER A 31 15.43 -7.70 18.94
CA SER A 31 16.35 -8.56 18.20
C SER A 31 15.61 -9.62 17.37
N ASP A 32 14.60 -10.25 17.96
CA ASP A 32 13.79 -11.27 17.28
C ASP A 32 12.98 -10.66 16.15
N LEU A 33 12.41 -9.46 16.36
CA LEU A 33 11.70 -8.73 15.33
C LEU A 33 12.62 -8.39 14.15
N LYS A 34 13.84 -7.93 14.43
CA LYS A 34 14.86 -7.66 13.40
C LYS A 34 15.21 -8.90 12.58
N ASN A 35 15.34 -10.05 13.24
CA ASN A 35 15.64 -11.31 12.56
C ASN A 35 14.51 -11.77 11.65
N ASN A 36 13.24 -11.49 12.01
CA ASN A 36 12.07 -11.87 11.23
C ASN A 36 11.78 -10.91 10.07
N TYR A 37 12.20 -9.64 10.19
CA TYR A 37 11.96 -8.59 9.19
C TYR A 37 13.26 -7.82 8.84
N PRO A 38 14.35 -8.50 8.47
CA PRO A 38 15.66 -7.86 8.29
C PRO A 38 15.63 -6.73 7.24
N PHE A 39 14.78 -6.84 6.24
CA PHE A 39 14.61 -5.84 5.17
C PHE A 39 13.95 -4.53 5.64
N LEU A 40 13.33 -4.50 6.84
CA LEU A 40 12.80 -3.28 7.46
C LEU A 40 13.79 -2.64 8.44
N PHE A 41 14.93 -3.26 8.67
CA PHE A 41 15.96 -2.80 9.61
C PHE A 41 17.32 -2.69 8.91
N PRO A 42 17.56 -1.66 8.07
CA PRO A 42 18.81 -1.48 7.37
C PRO A 42 20.02 -1.50 8.33
N GLU A 43 21.09 -2.19 7.94
CA GLU A 43 22.29 -2.40 8.78
C GLU A 43 23.03 -1.11 9.14
N GLU A 44 22.84 -0.06 8.34
CA GLU A 44 23.40 1.28 8.58
C GLU A 44 22.85 1.96 9.83
N TYR A 45 21.70 1.53 10.33
CA TYR A 45 21.08 2.03 11.55
C TYR A 45 21.37 1.13 12.75
N ASN A 46 22.01 1.69 13.77
CA ASN A 46 22.27 0.97 15.01
C ASN A 46 20.97 0.70 15.80
N SER A 47 21.04 -0.17 16.81
CA SER A 47 19.86 -0.54 17.60
C SER A 47 19.27 0.63 18.39
N GLU A 48 20.05 1.65 18.72
CA GLU A 48 19.60 2.83 19.46
C GLU A 48 18.56 3.64 18.67
N VAL A 49 18.70 3.73 17.34
CA VAL A 49 17.72 4.40 16.46
C VAL A 49 16.36 3.77 16.62
N TRP A 50 16.29 2.44 16.64
CA TRP A 50 15.03 1.69 16.75
C TRP A 50 14.44 1.76 18.16
N ILE A 51 15.28 1.77 19.20
CA ILE A 51 14.86 1.97 20.59
C ILE A 51 14.28 3.39 20.76
N ASN A 52 14.90 4.39 20.18
CA ASN A 52 14.39 5.75 20.21
C ASN A 52 13.05 5.84 19.48
N ARG A 53 12.90 5.18 18.33
CA ARG A 53 11.63 5.13 17.59
C ARG A 53 10.50 4.44 18.38
N LEU A 54 10.80 3.36 19.12
CA LEU A 54 9.83 2.71 20.03
C LEU A 54 9.35 3.64 21.16
N ASN A 55 10.22 4.53 21.62
CA ASN A 55 9.92 5.45 22.71
C ASN A 55 9.35 6.79 22.24
N ASP A 56 9.39 7.07 20.96
CA ASP A 56 8.92 8.32 20.37
C ASP A 56 7.42 8.50 20.59
N THR A 57 7.03 9.65 21.10
CA THR A 57 5.64 9.99 21.40
C THR A 57 4.81 10.20 20.14
N ILE A 58 5.40 10.75 19.07
CA ILE A 58 4.74 10.95 17.78
C ILE A 58 4.45 9.60 17.14
N GLN A 59 5.40 8.67 17.16
CA GLN A 59 5.21 7.31 16.65
C GLN A 59 4.08 6.59 17.39
N LYS A 60 3.99 6.75 18.70
CA LYS A 60 2.90 6.17 19.51
C LYS A 60 1.55 6.81 19.19
N GLU A 61 1.51 8.12 18.93
CA GLU A 61 0.29 8.82 18.52
C GLU A 61 -0.17 8.30 17.14
N ILE A 62 0.70 8.22 16.16
CA ILE A 62 0.39 7.65 14.83
C ILE A 62 -0.14 6.21 14.96
N TYR A 63 0.53 5.38 15.76
CA TYR A 63 0.10 4.02 16.01
C TYR A 63 -1.30 3.93 16.61
N ASN A 64 -1.62 4.80 17.57
CA ASN A 64 -2.94 4.86 18.19
C ASN A 64 -4.03 5.24 17.18
N GLU A 65 -3.77 6.24 16.33
CA GLU A 65 -4.70 6.66 15.27
C GLU A 65 -4.92 5.54 14.24
N ILE A 66 -3.87 4.83 13.84
CA ILE A 66 -4.00 3.65 12.97
C ILE A 66 -4.89 2.59 13.61
N ASN A 67 -4.74 2.30 14.91
CA ASN A 67 -5.56 1.29 15.58
C ASN A 67 -7.03 1.70 15.73
N LEU A 68 -7.32 3.00 15.82
CA LEU A 68 -8.69 3.51 15.83
C LEU A 68 -9.35 3.33 14.46
N VAL A 69 -8.65 3.63 13.38
CA VAL A 69 -9.16 3.52 12.01
C VAL A 69 -9.17 2.06 11.52
N TYR A 70 -8.13 1.30 11.87
CA TYR A 70 -7.90 -0.08 11.41
C TYR A 70 -7.79 -1.07 12.59
N PRO A 71 -8.88 -1.32 13.32
CA PRO A 71 -8.90 -2.36 14.36
C PRO A 71 -8.62 -3.76 13.77
N ASN A 72 -9.06 -3.99 12.56
CA ASN A 72 -8.70 -5.09 11.66
C ASN A 72 -8.49 -4.55 10.23
N LEU A 73 -8.15 -5.42 9.28
CA LEU A 73 -7.96 -5.08 7.86
C LEU A 73 -8.82 -5.98 6.95
N ASP A 74 -10.00 -6.36 7.40
CA ASP A 74 -10.85 -7.32 6.68
C ASP A 74 -11.36 -6.74 5.36
N ASP A 75 -11.73 -5.47 5.32
CA ASP A 75 -12.21 -4.78 4.12
C ASP A 75 -11.07 -4.59 3.12
N GLU A 76 -9.90 -4.12 3.58
CA GLU A 76 -8.71 -3.93 2.78
C GLU A 76 -8.21 -5.27 2.22
N LYS A 77 -8.20 -6.32 3.05
CA LYS A 77 -7.87 -7.69 2.64
C LYS A 77 -8.82 -8.19 1.55
N ASN A 78 -10.12 -7.97 1.72
CA ASN A 78 -11.12 -8.37 0.73
C ASN A 78 -10.94 -7.65 -0.61
N ASP A 79 -10.60 -6.37 -0.59
CA ASP A 79 -10.37 -5.60 -1.81
C ASP A 79 -9.06 -6.06 -2.50
N LEU A 80 -8.00 -6.35 -1.74
CA LEU A 80 -6.77 -6.94 -2.26
C LEU A 80 -7.00 -8.35 -2.84
N ILE A 81 -7.82 -9.18 -2.21
CA ILE A 81 -8.19 -10.51 -2.76
C ILE A 81 -8.86 -10.35 -4.13
N LYS A 82 -9.80 -9.40 -4.28
CA LYS A 82 -10.46 -9.14 -5.57
C LYS A 82 -9.46 -8.67 -6.62
N PHE A 83 -8.55 -7.77 -6.25
CA PHE A 83 -7.46 -7.32 -7.10
C PHE A 83 -6.59 -8.49 -7.56
N TYR A 84 -6.08 -9.31 -6.64
CA TYR A 84 -5.20 -10.43 -6.98
C TYR A 84 -5.89 -11.54 -7.78
N ASN A 85 -7.18 -11.80 -7.54
CA ASN A 85 -7.94 -12.74 -8.36
C ASN A 85 -8.03 -12.27 -9.82
N ASN A 86 -8.25 -10.96 -10.04
CA ASN A 86 -8.22 -10.40 -11.38
C ASN A 86 -6.80 -10.42 -11.95
N PHE A 87 -5.84 -9.94 -11.19
CA PHE A 87 -4.44 -9.84 -11.62
C PHE A 87 -3.86 -11.19 -12.08
N THR A 88 -4.02 -12.23 -11.27
CA THR A 88 -3.51 -13.57 -11.60
C THR A 88 -4.26 -14.26 -12.73
N SER A 89 -5.46 -13.80 -13.08
CA SER A 89 -6.15 -14.28 -14.29
C SER A 89 -5.44 -13.82 -15.58
N TYR A 90 -4.76 -12.67 -15.54
CA TYR A 90 -3.93 -12.17 -16.65
C TYR A 90 -2.47 -12.59 -16.52
N PHE A 91 -1.98 -12.75 -15.29
CA PHE A 91 -0.59 -13.09 -14.97
C PHE A 91 -0.50 -14.38 -14.14
N PRO A 92 -0.84 -15.56 -14.69
CA PRO A 92 -1.03 -16.78 -13.90
C PRO A 92 0.24 -17.33 -13.25
N THR A 93 1.41 -16.92 -13.72
CA THR A 93 2.71 -17.33 -13.16
C THR A 93 3.24 -16.40 -12.08
N TYR A 94 2.54 -15.30 -11.83
CA TYR A 94 2.95 -14.33 -10.82
C TYR A 94 2.76 -14.90 -9.41
N LYS A 95 3.80 -14.78 -8.60
CA LYS A 95 3.76 -15.16 -7.18
C LYS A 95 3.37 -13.96 -6.35
N LEU A 96 2.35 -14.13 -5.49
CA LEU A 96 1.93 -13.06 -4.61
C LEU A 96 3.05 -12.67 -3.63
N PRO A 97 3.25 -11.38 -3.38
CA PRO A 97 4.21 -10.91 -2.40
C PRO A 97 3.69 -11.14 -0.97
N ARG A 98 4.58 -11.07 0.00
CA ARG A 98 4.19 -10.84 1.39
C ARG A 98 3.63 -9.41 1.50
N ILE A 99 2.47 -9.27 2.13
CA ILE A 99 1.80 -7.97 2.31
C ILE A 99 2.02 -7.53 3.75
N ILE A 100 2.68 -6.40 3.91
CA ILE A 100 3.12 -5.91 5.23
C ILE A 100 2.65 -4.47 5.40
N THR A 101 1.95 -4.19 6.49
CA THR A 101 1.60 -2.82 6.87
C THR A 101 2.62 -2.24 7.83
N LEU A 102 2.89 -0.95 7.69
CA LEU A 102 3.87 -0.24 8.51
C LEU A 102 3.45 1.23 8.74
N ILE A 103 4.23 1.94 9.55
CA ILE A 103 4.16 3.39 9.71
C ILE A 103 5.30 4.02 8.89
N SER A 104 4.95 4.90 7.97
CA SER A 104 5.86 5.56 7.03
C SER A 104 6.14 7.03 7.36
N ASP A 105 5.77 7.52 8.55
CA ASP A 105 5.87 8.92 8.97
C ASP A 105 5.09 9.88 8.06
N VAL A 106 3.92 9.41 7.59
CA VAL A 106 3.01 10.15 6.69
C VAL A 106 3.70 10.56 5.37
N GLN A 107 4.63 9.73 4.90
CA GLN A 107 5.31 9.96 3.61
C GLN A 107 4.41 9.48 2.47
N TYR A 108 3.45 10.30 2.06
CA TYR A 108 2.42 9.92 1.09
C TYR A 108 2.95 9.52 -0.28
N GLU A 109 4.13 9.97 -0.67
CA GLU A 109 4.78 9.60 -1.94
C GLU A 109 5.21 8.13 -1.97
N ASN A 110 5.48 7.55 -0.79
CA ASN A 110 5.92 6.18 -0.61
C ASN A 110 4.90 5.35 0.18
N ARG A 111 3.61 5.72 0.12
CA ARG A 111 2.54 5.07 0.90
C ARG A 111 2.30 3.61 0.52
N VAL A 112 2.64 3.23 -0.72
CA VAL A 112 2.70 1.84 -1.19
C VAL A 112 4.02 1.62 -1.88
N ILE A 113 4.69 0.52 -1.57
CA ILE A 113 5.95 0.12 -2.21
C ILE A 113 5.82 -1.35 -2.62
N LEU A 114 5.97 -1.61 -3.92
CA LEU A 114 6.09 -2.96 -4.46
C LEU A 114 7.56 -3.22 -4.80
N ALA A 115 8.17 -4.17 -4.08
CA ALA A 115 9.58 -4.54 -4.26
C ALA A 115 9.72 -6.07 -4.25
N ASP A 116 10.08 -6.64 -5.38
CA ASP A 116 10.25 -8.09 -5.58
C ASP A 116 9.10 -8.93 -5.00
N SER A 117 9.32 -9.52 -3.82
CA SER A 117 8.38 -10.39 -3.11
C SER A 117 7.66 -9.68 -1.96
N LEU A 118 7.72 -8.36 -1.87
CA LEU A 118 7.16 -7.56 -0.79
C LEU A 118 6.21 -6.49 -1.32
N LEU A 119 5.06 -6.34 -0.66
CA LEU A 119 4.17 -5.21 -0.80
C LEU A 119 4.06 -4.52 0.55
N LEU A 120 4.61 -3.31 0.65
CA LEU A 120 4.58 -2.50 1.87
C LEU A 120 3.50 -1.44 1.76
N ILE A 121 2.70 -1.27 2.82
CA ILE A 121 1.59 -0.32 2.85
C ILE A 121 1.71 0.53 4.12
N GLY A 122 1.93 1.84 3.97
CA GLY A 122 1.97 2.82 5.05
C GLY A 122 0.56 3.22 5.48
N LEU A 123 0.00 2.58 6.51
CA LEU A 123 -1.39 2.81 6.95
C LEU A 123 -1.64 4.23 7.45
N ASP A 124 -0.63 4.89 7.97
CA ASP A 124 -0.65 6.28 8.40
C ASP A 124 -0.95 7.29 7.27
N ASN A 125 -0.94 6.85 6.02
CA ASN A 125 -1.36 7.62 4.87
C ASN A 125 -2.84 7.43 4.48
N TYR A 126 -3.64 6.72 5.27
CA TYR A 126 -5.02 6.40 4.90
C TYR A 126 -6.01 6.55 6.07
N LEU A 127 -5.73 7.49 6.98
CA LEU A 127 -6.51 7.72 8.20
C LEU A 127 -7.82 8.51 7.95
N GLY A 128 -8.03 8.99 6.73
CA GLY A 128 -9.18 9.80 6.34
C GLY A 128 -8.77 11.21 5.90
N SER A 129 -9.47 11.78 4.90
CA SER A 129 -9.12 13.05 4.26
C SER A 129 -8.94 14.24 5.21
N ASP A 130 -9.73 14.25 6.29
CA ASP A 130 -9.78 15.34 7.25
C ASP A 130 -8.90 15.11 8.50
N HIS A 131 -8.05 14.06 8.46
CA HIS A 131 -7.21 13.71 9.59
C HIS A 131 -6.20 14.83 9.90
N LEU A 132 -5.97 15.10 11.21
CA LEU A 132 -5.11 16.20 11.66
C LEU A 132 -3.68 16.11 11.12
N PHE A 133 -3.15 14.90 10.93
CA PHE A 133 -1.80 14.72 10.38
C PHE A 133 -1.66 15.25 8.94
N TYR A 134 -2.77 15.44 8.23
CA TYR A 134 -2.78 15.94 6.85
C TYR A 134 -3.08 17.43 6.74
N SER A 135 -3.27 18.13 7.88
CA SER A 135 -3.69 19.54 7.91
C SER A 135 -2.74 20.51 7.18
N SER A 136 -1.47 20.14 7.03
CA SER A 136 -0.48 20.93 6.28
C SER A 136 -0.37 20.55 4.80
N MET A 137 -1.09 19.50 4.37
CA MET A 137 -1.05 19.03 2.99
C MET A 137 -2.05 19.77 2.11
N PRO A 138 -1.75 19.94 0.82
CA PRO A 138 -2.74 20.40 -0.15
C PRO A 138 -3.97 19.50 -0.18
N GLN A 139 -5.17 20.11 -0.27
CA GLN A 139 -6.46 19.40 -0.24
C GLN A 139 -6.54 18.25 -1.25
N TYR A 140 -6.04 18.45 -2.48
CA TYR A 140 -6.07 17.42 -3.52
C TYR A 140 -5.23 16.17 -3.18
N ILE A 141 -4.28 16.29 -2.24
CA ILE A 141 -3.52 15.14 -1.71
C ILE A 141 -4.32 14.49 -0.60
N SER A 142 -4.73 15.25 0.44
CA SER A 142 -5.43 14.70 1.59
C SER A 142 -6.77 14.05 1.23
N ASP A 143 -7.47 14.54 0.21
CA ASP A 143 -8.71 13.94 -0.32
C ASP A 143 -8.56 12.47 -0.75
N ASN A 144 -7.33 12.04 -1.05
CA ASN A 144 -7.00 10.69 -1.49
C ASN A 144 -6.37 9.83 -0.38
N LEU A 145 -6.15 10.38 0.83
CA LEU A 145 -5.57 9.64 1.97
C LEU A 145 -6.66 8.93 2.79
N ILE A 146 -7.39 8.06 2.12
CA ILE A 146 -8.52 7.30 2.67
C ILE A 146 -8.38 5.81 2.35
N SER A 147 -8.94 4.92 3.18
CA SER A 147 -8.86 3.46 3.06
C SER A 147 -9.18 2.93 1.66
N ARG A 148 -10.20 3.50 0.99
CA ARG A 148 -10.60 3.11 -0.37
C ARG A 148 -9.49 3.28 -1.42
N MET A 149 -8.51 4.15 -1.17
CA MET A 149 -7.40 4.37 -2.08
C MET A 149 -6.33 3.27 -1.98
N ILE A 150 -6.24 2.51 -0.90
CA ILE A 150 -5.22 1.48 -0.71
C ILE A 150 -5.14 0.54 -1.91
N VAL A 151 -6.26 -0.08 -2.29
CA VAL A 151 -6.27 -1.03 -3.42
C VAL A 151 -5.99 -0.35 -4.76
N SER A 152 -6.39 0.91 -4.91
CA SER A 152 -6.12 1.71 -6.12
C SER A 152 -4.63 2.05 -6.25
N ASP A 153 -4.00 2.43 -5.13
CA ASP A 153 -2.57 2.74 -5.09
C ASP A 153 -1.73 1.46 -5.28
N VAL A 154 -2.15 0.34 -4.69
CA VAL A 154 -1.55 -0.97 -4.99
C VAL A 154 -1.63 -1.28 -6.48
N ALA A 155 -2.79 -1.12 -7.11
CA ALA A 155 -2.94 -1.35 -8.55
C ALA A 155 -2.05 -0.41 -9.39
N GLU A 156 -1.83 0.83 -8.93
CA GLU A 156 -0.93 1.79 -9.57
C GLU A 156 0.53 1.34 -9.51
N GLU A 157 1.00 0.87 -8.35
CA GLU A 157 2.35 0.30 -8.23
C GLU A 157 2.55 -0.93 -9.12
N TYR A 158 1.55 -1.81 -9.22
CA TYR A 158 1.60 -2.93 -10.16
C TYR A 158 1.61 -2.46 -11.62
N ALA A 159 0.85 -1.43 -11.97
CA ALA A 159 0.91 -0.85 -13.30
C ALA A 159 2.30 -0.28 -13.60
N HIS A 160 2.91 0.42 -12.66
CA HIS A 160 4.27 0.95 -12.80
C HIS A 160 5.33 -0.14 -12.94
N TYR A 161 5.13 -1.28 -12.28
CA TYR A 161 6.02 -2.43 -12.38
C TYR A 161 5.93 -3.13 -13.75
N ILE A 162 4.72 -3.27 -14.30
CA ILE A 162 4.47 -4.05 -15.53
C ILE A 162 4.61 -3.19 -16.79
N ILE A 163 4.18 -1.93 -16.75
CA ILE A 163 4.19 -1.05 -17.92
C ILE A 163 5.59 -0.46 -18.07
N PRO A 164 6.31 -0.75 -19.17
CA PRO A 164 7.64 -0.20 -19.38
C PRO A 164 7.63 1.34 -19.32
N LYS A 165 8.46 1.90 -18.46
CA LYS A 165 8.74 3.34 -18.45
C LYS A 165 9.72 3.62 -19.60
N ASN A 166 9.19 4.00 -20.77
CA ASN A 166 10.01 4.60 -21.82
C ASN A 166 10.45 6.00 -21.38
N ASN A 167 11.58 6.48 -21.90
CA ASN A 167 11.98 7.87 -21.65
C ASN A 167 10.86 8.81 -22.12
N PHE A 168 10.37 9.64 -21.21
CA PHE A 168 9.32 10.61 -21.52
C PHE A 168 9.95 11.84 -22.16
N TYR A 169 10.08 11.84 -23.49
CA TYR A 169 10.62 12.97 -24.21
C TYR A 169 9.58 14.05 -24.50
N THR A 170 8.30 13.65 -24.55
CA THR A 170 7.19 14.54 -24.92
C THR A 170 6.06 14.49 -23.90
N PHE A 171 5.19 15.51 -23.96
CA PHE A 171 3.94 15.50 -23.19
C PHE A 171 3.03 14.32 -23.59
N LEU A 172 3.03 13.97 -24.89
CA LEU A 172 2.26 12.83 -25.40
C LEU A 172 2.72 11.50 -24.79
N ASP A 173 4.04 11.29 -24.62
CA ASP A 173 4.56 10.07 -24.00
C ASP A 173 4.01 9.91 -22.57
N ARG A 174 3.94 11.00 -21.83
CA ARG A 174 3.37 11.02 -20.47
C ARG A 174 1.88 10.68 -20.48
N ILE A 175 1.09 11.32 -21.35
CA ILE A 175 -0.35 11.03 -21.46
C ILE A 175 -0.59 9.56 -21.80
N ILE A 176 0.16 9.01 -22.74
CA ILE A 176 0.04 7.60 -23.13
C ILE A 176 0.39 6.69 -21.95
N PHE A 177 1.46 6.99 -21.22
CA PHE A 177 1.86 6.18 -20.05
C PHE A 177 0.76 6.19 -18.98
N TYR A 178 0.31 7.38 -18.54
CA TYR A 178 -0.73 7.46 -17.53
C TYR A 178 -2.08 6.92 -18.00
N GLY A 179 -2.40 7.06 -19.31
CA GLY A 179 -3.55 6.40 -19.90
C GLY A 179 -3.49 4.87 -19.79
N LYS A 180 -2.31 4.26 -19.97
CA LYS A 180 -2.11 2.82 -19.75
C LYS A 180 -2.25 2.43 -18.28
N VAL A 181 -1.75 3.26 -17.35
CA VAL A 181 -1.91 3.03 -15.91
C VAL A 181 -3.40 3.04 -15.53
N LEU A 182 -4.16 4.03 -15.98
CA LEU A 182 -5.60 4.11 -15.74
C LEU A 182 -6.35 2.92 -16.35
N TYR A 183 -6.02 2.54 -17.58
CA TYR A 183 -6.60 1.37 -18.23
C TYR A 183 -6.30 0.07 -17.48
N PHE A 184 -5.08 -0.07 -16.95
CA PHE A 184 -4.74 -1.21 -16.10
C PHE A 184 -5.60 -1.23 -14.83
N LYS A 185 -5.77 -0.09 -14.15
CA LYS A 185 -6.63 0.03 -12.96
C LYS A 185 -8.09 -0.34 -13.29
N ASP A 186 -8.60 0.07 -14.46
CA ASP A 186 -9.95 -0.31 -14.91
C ASP A 186 -10.14 -1.82 -15.05
N ILE A 187 -9.18 -2.50 -15.65
CA ILE A 187 -9.23 -3.96 -15.83
C ILE A 187 -9.11 -4.67 -14.48
N MET A 188 -8.18 -4.22 -13.63
CA MET A 188 -7.89 -4.91 -12.36
C MET A 188 -8.94 -4.63 -11.28
N LEU A 189 -9.58 -3.48 -11.32
CA LEU A 189 -10.54 -3.00 -10.32
C LEU A 189 -11.90 -2.62 -10.96
N PRO A 190 -12.57 -3.53 -11.70
CA PRO A 190 -13.75 -3.19 -12.50
C PRO A 190 -14.95 -2.72 -11.66
N LYS A 191 -14.99 -3.02 -10.35
CA LYS A 191 -16.08 -2.62 -9.44
C LYS A 191 -15.71 -1.41 -8.59
N LEU A 192 -14.48 -0.89 -8.69
CA LEU A 192 -14.09 0.32 -7.99
C LEU A 192 -14.62 1.54 -8.76
N ASP A 193 -15.16 2.51 -8.05
CA ASP A 193 -15.62 3.77 -8.64
C ASP A 193 -14.45 4.51 -9.32
N ASP A 194 -14.72 5.13 -10.47
CA ASP A 194 -13.73 5.83 -11.28
C ASP A 194 -13.03 6.96 -10.50
N ARG A 195 -13.73 7.59 -9.55
CA ARG A 195 -13.15 8.55 -8.63
C ARG A 195 -11.88 8.02 -7.94
N TYR A 196 -11.95 6.79 -7.42
CA TYR A 196 -10.83 6.19 -6.70
C TYR A 196 -9.74 5.67 -7.65
N LYS A 197 -10.09 5.28 -8.88
CA LYS A 197 -9.11 4.89 -9.88
C LYS A 197 -8.29 6.08 -10.39
N ILE A 198 -8.94 7.21 -10.57
CA ILE A 198 -8.34 8.44 -11.15
C ILE A 198 -7.73 9.32 -10.06
N GLY A 199 -8.24 9.26 -8.83
CA GLY A 199 -7.78 10.10 -7.71
C GLY A 199 -8.32 11.53 -7.76
N TYR A 200 -9.50 11.76 -8.34
CA TYR A 200 -10.12 13.08 -8.33
C TYR A 200 -10.88 13.33 -7.02
N SER A 201 -10.61 14.50 -6.41
CA SER A 201 -11.52 15.07 -5.41
C SER A 201 -12.85 15.47 -6.07
N LYS A 202 -13.95 15.39 -5.32
CA LYS A 202 -15.19 16.03 -5.76
C LYS A 202 -14.97 17.53 -5.77
N LEU A 203 -15.17 18.14 -6.93
CA LEU A 203 -15.36 19.58 -7.03
C LEU A 203 -16.62 20.00 -6.28
#